data_601c77c9012b242dd18e1eed7fee1e47
#
_entry.id   601c77c9012b242dd18e1eed7fee1e47
#
_cell.length_a   1.000
_cell.length_b   1.000
_cell.length_c   1.000
_cell.angle_alpha   90.00
_cell.angle_beta   90.00
_cell.angle_gamma   90.00
#
_symmetry.space_group_name_H-M   'P 1'
#
loop_
_entity.id
_entity.type
_entity.pdbx_description
1 polymer ?
#
loop_
_entity_poly.entity_id
_entity_poly.type
_entity_poly.pdbx_seq_one_letter_code
_entity_poly.pdbx_strand_id
1 'polypeptide(L)'
;MSKTLKILKKPAILILGAPGVGKGTQGAILAHIPRLYHYSSGDVFRQLDTRTDLGRKFVEYSKRGELVPDELTIQLWASHMNDLVTSHRYKPDIDILLLDGIPRNQDQAKMLENHVEIHAVFHLSCPNRDELARRLRKRALKEQRLDDASEVVIQHRIRTYEDETKPILDYY
;
A
#
# COMPACT_ATOMS: atom_id res chain seq x y z
N MET A 1 -0.54 5.31 -40.37
CA MET A 1 -0.83 4.25 -39.41
C MET A 1 -0.05 4.54 -38.14
N SER A 2 -0.70 5.13 -37.16
CA SER A 2 -0.09 5.42 -35.85
C SER A 2 0.14 4.10 -35.12
N LYS A 3 1.39 3.69 -34.90
CA LYS A 3 1.74 2.62 -33.96
C LYS A 3 1.42 3.15 -32.55
N THR A 4 0.26 2.79 -32.03
CA THR A 4 -0.02 2.96 -30.61
C THR A 4 1.06 2.14 -29.88
N LEU A 5 2.05 2.82 -29.32
CA LEU A 5 3.01 2.21 -28.41
C LEU A 5 2.18 1.64 -27.24
N LYS A 6 2.07 0.32 -27.22
CA LYS A 6 1.46 -0.41 -26.10
C LYS A 6 2.36 -0.09 -24.90
N ILE A 7 1.90 0.77 -23.98
CA ILE A 7 2.60 1.02 -22.72
C ILE A 7 2.68 -0.35 -22.04
N LEU A 8 3.85 -0.95 -21.99
CA LEU A 8 4.04 -2.22 -21.30
C LEU A 8 3.75 -1.97 -19.81
N LYS A 9 2.70 -2.63 -19.32
CA LYS A 9 2.39 -2.62 -17.88
C LYS A 9 3.55 -3.28 -17.13
N LYS A 10 3.89 -2.74 -15.97
CA LYS A 10 4.98 -3.27 -15.15
C LYS A 10 4.51 -4.49 -14.39
N PRO A 11 5.28 -5.61 -14.35
CA PRO A 11 4.90 -6.78 -13.59
C PRO A 11 4.87 -6.48 -12.08
N ALA A 12 3.81 -6.90 -11.41
CA ALA A 12 3.65 -6.65 -10.00
C ALA A 12 3.05 -7.86 -9.25
N ILE A 13 3.38 -7.93 -7.97
CA ILE A 13 2.84 -8.86 -6.99
C ILE A 13 2.20 -8.03 -5.88
N LEU A 14 1.02 -8.42 -5.42
CA LEU A 14 0.36 -7.76 -4.29
C LEU A 14 0.64 -8.50 -2.98
N ILE A 15 0.88 -7.76 -1.90
CA ILE A 15 0.74 -8.26 -0.54
C ILE A 15 -0.53 -7.66 0.06
N LEU A 16 -1.54 -8.49 0.26
CA LEU A 16 -2.80 -8.12 0.91
C LEU A 16 -2.89 -8.72 2.32
N GLY A 17 -3.67 -8.09 3.17
CA GLY A 17 -3.94 -8.56 4.53
C GLY A 17 -4.26 -7.42 5.47
N ALA A 18 -4.88 -7.74 6.60
CA ALA A 18 -5.35 -6.80 7.59
C ALA A 18 -4.20 -5.91 8.15
N PRO A 19 -4.52 -4.72 8.67
CA PRO A 19 -3.57 -3.95 9.47
C PRO A 19 -3.03 -4.83 10.62
N GLY A 20 -1.72 -4.75 10.87
CA GLY A 20 -1.08 -5.54 11.93
C GLY A 20 -0.72 -6.98 11.58
N VAL A 21 -1.12 -7.52 10.41
CA VAL A 21 -0.84 -8.91 10.02
C VAL A 21 0.64 -9.18 9.70
N GLY A 22 1.43 -8.14 9.41
CA GLY A 22 2.87 -8.27 9.15
C GLY A 22 3.31 -8.04 7.71
N LYS A 23 2.47 -7.45 6.85
CA LYS A 23 2.79 -7.16 5.44
C LYS A 23 4.15 -6.49 5.25
N GLY A 24 4.39 -5.36 5.93
CA GLY A 24 5.65 -4.63 5.79
C GLY A 24 6.87 -5.46 6.22
N THR A 25 6.74 -6.28 7.27
CA THR A 25 7.82 -7.20 7.70
C THR A 25 8.12 -8.24 6.62
N GLN A 26 7.08 -8.87 6.07
CA GLN A 26 7.25 -9.85 5.00
C GLN A 26 7.74 -9.20 3.71
N GLY A 27 7.22 -8.01 3.36
CA GLY A 27 7.68 -7.24 2.21
C GLY A 27 9.16 -6.88 2.29
N ALA A 28 9.63 -6.45 3.47
CA ALA A 28 11.05 -6.15 3.70
C ALA A 28 11.94 -7.40 3.57
N ILE A 29 11.48 -8.56 4.04
CA ILE A 29 12.20 -9.84 3.86
C ILE A 29 12.25 -10.22 2.37
N LEU A 30 11.13 -10.16 1.69
CA LEU A 30 11.03 -10.50 0.26
C LEU A 30 11.85 -9.54 -0.62
N ALA A 31 12.04 -8.30 -0.20
CA ALA A 31 12.88 -7.33 -0.90
C ALA A 31 14.38 -7.73 -0.98
N HIS A 32 14.82 -8.74 -0.22
CA HIS A 32 16.17 -9.32 -0.38
C HIS A 32 16.26 -10.27 -1.58
N ILE A 33 15.14 -10.68 -2.17
CA ILE A 33 15.12 -11.47 -3.41
C ILE A 33 15.56 -10.54 -4.55
N PRO A 34 16.58 -10.90 -5.34
CA PRO A 34 17.01 -10.08 -6.47
C PRO A 34 15.86 -9.77 -7.42
N ARG A 35 15.79 -8.53 -7.89
CA ARG A 35 14.77 -8.02 -8.82
C ARG A 35 13.36 -7.94 -8.25
N LEU A 36 13.16 -8.06 -6.94
CA LEU A 36 11.89 -7.81 -6.29
C LEU A 36 11.96 -6.48 -5.53
N TYR A 37 11.24 -5.47 -6.04
CA TYR A 37 11.23 -4.14 -5.44
C TYR A 37 10.00 -3.96 -4.54
N HIS A 38 10.21 -3.90 -3.22
CA HIS A 38 9.14 -3.67 -2.25
C HIS A 38 8.75 -2.18 -2.22
N TYR A 39 7.52 -1.90 -2.59
CA TYR A 39 6.89 -0.59 -2.49
C TYR A 39 5.83 -0.61 -1.38
N SER A 40 6.04 0.17 -0.33
CA SER A 40 5.07 0.35 0.75
C SER A 40 4.41 1.73 0.65
N SER A 41 3.13 1.77 0.24
CA SER A 41 2.37 3.02 0.18
C SER A 41 2.27 3.70 1.53
N GLY A 42 2.13 2.92 2.60
CA GLY A 42 2.08 3.43 3.96
C GLY A 42 3.37 4.16 4.36
N ASP A 43 4.54 3.67 3.94
CA ASP A 43 5.81 4.33 4.24
C ASP A 43 5.98 5.62 3.43
N VAL A 44 5.59 5.60 2.16
CA VAL A 44 5.60 6.81 1.32
C VAL A 44 4.71 7.91 1.91
N PHE A 45 3.48 7.57 2.29
CA PHE A 45 2.58 8.55 2.92
C PHE A 45 3.12 9.11 4.24
N ARG A 46 3.76 8.28 5.07
CA ARG A 46 4.35 8.73 6.34
C ARG A 46 5.57 9.62 6.18
N GLN A 47 6.24 9.56 5.04
CA GLN A 47 7.39 10.42 4.71
C GLN A 47 6.98 11.77 4.11
N LEU A 48 5.68 12.00 3.86
CA LEU A 48 5.21 13.28 3.34
C LEU A 48 5.49 14.41 4.32
N ASP A 49 5.93 15.53 3.78
CA ASP A 49 6.08 16.76 4.57
C ASP A 49 4.69 17.24 5.03
N THR A 50 4.47 17.18 6.34
CA THR A 50 3.19 17.57 6.96
C THR A 50 2.86 19.07 6.85
N ARG A 51 3.79 19.88 6.35
CA ARG A 51 3.56 21.29 6.01
C ARG A 51 2.88 21.47 4.65
N THR A 52 2.92 20.46 3.80
CA THR A 52 2.23 20.46 2.51
C THR A 52 0.74 20.14 2.67
N ASP A 53 -0.09 20.53 1.69
CA ASP A 53 -1.52 20.22 1.69
C ASP A 53 -1.77 18.70 1.67
N LEU A 54 -0.98 17.97 0.89
CA LEU A 54 -1.08 16.52 0.81
C LEU A 54 -0.71 15.85 2.14
N GLY A 55 0.38 16.30 2.77
CA GLY A 55 0.79 15.77 4.07
C GLY A 55 -0.23 16.06 5.16
N ARG A 56 -0.82 17.26 5.18
CA ARG A 56 -1.91 17.60 6.12
C ARG A 56 -3.13 16.71 5.94
N LYS A 57 -3.58 16.51 4.69
CA LYS A 57 -4.69 15.60 4.37
C LYS A 57 -4.39 14.19 4.83
N PHE A 58 -3.19 13.66 4.53
CA PHE A 58 -2.81 12.33 5.00
C PHE A 58 -2.92 12.20 6.53
N VAL A 59 -2.39 13.15 7.29
CA VAL A 59 -2.46 13.13 8.76
C VAL A 59 -3.92 13.14 9.23
N GLU A 60 -4.78 13.91 8.59
CA GLU A 60 -6.22 13.97 8.91
C GLU A 60 -6.92 12.63 8.73
N TYR A 61 -6.79 11.99 7.55
CA TYR A 61 -7.37 10.66 7.28
C TYR A 61 -6.77 9.58 8.20
N SER A 62 -5.44 9.60 8.40
CA SER A 62 -4.76 8.63 9.25
C SER A 62 -5.23 8.67 10.70
N LYS A 63 -5.46 9.86 11.27
CA LYS A 63 -5.97 10.02 12.63
C LYS A 63 -7.36 9.43 12.83
N ARG A 64 -8.18 9.37 11.77
CA ARG A 64 -9.51 8.76 11.77
C ARG A 64 -9.49 7.28 11.38
N GLY A 65 -8.34 6.76 10.92
CA GLY A 65 -8.21 5.40 10.41
C GLY A 65 -8.85 5.18 9.04
N GLU A 66 -9.15 6.25 8.32
CA GLU A 66 -9.77 6.27 7.00
C GLU A 66 -8.73 6.11 5.88
N LEU A 67 -9.21 5.71 4.70
CA LEU A 67 -8.39 5.71 3.49
C LEU A 67 -8.28 7.13 2.92
N VAL A 68 -7.10 7.46 2.40
CA VAL A 68 -6.89 8.66 1.61
C VAL A 68 -7.66 8.51 0.28
N PRO A 69 -8.28 9.57 -0.27
CA PRO A 69 -8.98 9.51 -1.54
C PRO A 69 -8.16 8.82 -2.66
N ASP A 70 -8.85 8.03 -3.49
CA ASP A 70 -8.22 7.12 -4.44
C ASP A 70 -7.36 7.87 -5.47
N GLU A 71 -7.88 8.96 -6.02
CA GLU A 71 -7.15 9.78 -6.98
C GLU A 71 -5.85 10.32 -6.40
N LEU A 72 -5.88 10.81 -5.15
CA LEU A 72 -4.66 11.31 -4.47
C LEU A 72 -3.69 10.17 -4.19
N THR A 73 -4.20 9.00 -3.82
CA THR A 73 -3.38 7.81 -3.56
C THR A 73 -2.66 7.36 -4.83
N ILE A 74 -3.38 7.29 -5.97
CA ILE A 74 -2.82 6.88 -7.25
C ILE A 74 -1.85 7.93 -7.81
N GLN A 75 -2.19 9.23 -7.69
CA GLN A 75 -1.30 10.32 -8.10
C GLN A 75 0.03 10.29 -7.32
N LEU A 76 -0.03 10.13 -6.00
CA LEU A 76 1.17 10.02 -5.17
C LEU A 76 1.99 8.78 -5.54
N TRP A 77 1.33 7.64 -5.73
CA TRP A 77 1.98 6.42 -6.17
C TRP A 77 2.70 6.63 -7.51
N ALA A 78 2.02 7.19 -8.52
CA ALA A 78 2.58 7.42 -9.84
C ALA A 78 3.78 8.41 -9.80
N SER A 79 3.64 9.51 -9.04
CA SER A 79 4.73 10.47 -8.85
C SER A 79 5.95 9.82 -8.21
N HIS A 80 5.76 9.08 -7.12
CA HIS A 80 6.86 8.40 -6.43
C HIS A 80 7.51 7.31 -7.29
N MET A 81 6.71 6.57 -8.07
CA MET A 81 7.26 5.58 -9.01
C MET A 81 8.13 6.24 -10.08
N ASN A 82 7.73 7.41 -10.58
CA ASN A 82 8.54 8.18 -11.53
C ASN A 82 9.88 8.61 -10.90
N ASP A 83 9.87 9.08 -9.66
CA ASP A 83 11.08 9.45 -8.92
C ASP A 83 12.01 8.24 -8.71
N LEU A 84 11.45 7.07 -8.41
CA LEU A 84 12.21 5.83 -8.27
C LEU A 84 12.87 5.39 -9.57
N VAL A 85 12.17 5.52 -10.69
CA VAL A 85 12.73 5.23 -12.04
C VAL A 85 13.82 6.24 -12.39
N THR A 86 13.56 7.52 -12.21
CA THR A 86 14.51 8.60 -12.55
C THR A 86 15.78 8.51 -11.71
N SER A 87 15.66 8.12 -10.43
CA SER A 87 16.80 7.91 -9.53
C SER A 87 17.47 6.54 -9.67
N HIS A 88 17.06 5.72 -10.63
CA HIS A 88 17.56 4.35 -10.86
C HIS A 88 17.41 3.39 -9.66
N ARG A 89 16.54 3.70 -8.70
CA ARG A 89 16.24 2.82 -7.55
C ARG A 89 15.28 1.70 -7.89
N TYR A 90 14.44 1.89 -8.90
CA TYR A 90 13.58 0.89 -9.50
C TYR A 90 13.79 0.85 -11.00
N LYS A 91 13.97 -0.34 -11.57
CA LYS A 91 14.25 -0.56 -12.99
C LYS A 91 13.08 -1.35 -13.61
N PRO A 92 12.11 -0.67 -14.25
CA PRO A 92 10.86 -1.29 -14.71
C PRO A 92 11.03 -2.45 -15.70
N ASP A 93 12.16 -2.50 -16.41
CA ASP A 93 12.46 -3.56 -17.39
C ASP A 93 13.09 -4.81 -16.76
N ILE A 94 13.47 -4.74 -15.48
CA ILE A 94 14.21 -5.79 -14.78
C ILE A 94 13.50 -6.23 -13.50
N ASP A 95 12.95 -5.25 -12.76
CA ASP A 95 12.41 -5.46 -11.42
C ASP A 95 10.92 -5.73 -11.46
N ILE A 96 10.46 -6.61 -10.58
CA ILE A 96 9.06 -6.88 -10.29
C ILE A 96 8.65 -6.05 -9.08
N LEU A 97 7.53 -5.33 -9.18
CA LEU A 97 6.98 -4.60 -8.04
C LEU A 97 6.34 -5.55 -7.03
N LEU A 98 6.67 -5.38 -5.76
CA LEU A 98 5.95 -5.98 -4.65
C LEU A 98 5.17 -4.86 -3.95
N LEU A 99 3.87 -4.75 -4.25
CA LEU A 99 3.01 -3.67 -3.78
C LEU A 99 2.41 -4.00 -2.41
N ASP A 100 2.75 -3.19 -1.39
CA ASP A 100 2.19 -3.26 -0.03
C ASP A 100 1.36 -2.02 0.27
N GLY A 101 0.08 -2.24 0.61
CA GLY A 101 -0.85 -1.19 1.02
C GLY A 101 -1.47 -0.38 -0.12
N ILE A 102 -1.31 -0.80 -1.36
CA ILE A 102 -2.01 -0.35 -2.56
C ILE A 102 -2.17 -1.56 -3.50
N PRO A 103 -3.36 -1.79 -4.14
CA PRO A 103 -4.63 -1.07 -3.90
C PRO A 103 -5.25 -1.41 -2.53
N ARG A 104 -6.14 -0.54 -2.03
CA ARG A 104 -6.89 -0.74 -0.80
C ARG A 104 -8.39 -0.90 -1.01
N ASN A 105 -8.89 -0.68 -2.21
CA ASN A 105 -10.25 -0.95 -2.65
C ASN A 105 -10.26 -1.32 -4.14
N GLN A 106 -11.42 -1.71 -4.66
CA GLN A 106 -11.55 -2.14 -6.05
C GLN A 106 -11.34 -0.98 -7.05
N ASP A 107 -11.67 0.24 -6.69
CA ASP A 107 -11.50 1.39 -7.59
C ASP A 107 -10.02 1.75 -7.75
N GLN A 108 -9.24 1.68 -6.67
CA GLN A 108 -7.78 1.75 -6.78
C GLN A 108 -7.21 0.61 -7.62
N ALA A 109 -7.76 -0.62 -7.51
CA ALA A 109 -7.32 -1.75 -8.31
C ALA A 109 -7.51 -1.48 -9.81
N LYS A 110 -8.69 -1.01 -10.21
CA LYS A 110 -8.99 -0.62 -11.60
C LYS A 110 -8.07 0.49 -12.11
N MET A 111 -7.81 1.51 -11.28
CA MET A 111 -6.90 2.60 -11.66
C MET A 111 -5.47 2.09 -11.87
N LEU A 112 -4.99 1.20 -10.99
CA LEU A 112 -3.64 0.63 -11.07
C LEU A 112 -3.43 -0.26 -12.29
N GLU A 113 -4.47 -0.92 -12.79
CA GLU A 113 -4.37 -1.77 -14.00
C GLU A 113 -3.91 -1.04 -15.26
N ASN A 114 -4.02 0.28 -15.29
CA ASN A 114 -3.45 1.07 -16.39
C ASN A 114 -1.92 1.14 -16.35
N HIS A 115 -1.32 0.82 -15.21
CA HIS A 115 0.11 1.00 -14.93
C HIS A 115 0.86 -0.30 -14.67
N VAL A 116 0.18 -1.29 -14.06
CA VAL A 116 0.79 -2.56 -13.65
C VAL A 116 -0.02 -3.75 -14.13
N GLU A 117 0.64 -4.89 -14.24
CA GLU A 117 0.04 -6.20 -14.48
C GLU A 117 0.26 -7.07 -13.24
N ILE A 118 -0.82 -7.46 -12.57
CA ILE A 118 -0.74 -8.25 -11.34
C ILE A 118 -0.59 -9.73 -11.70
N HIS A 119 0.55 -10.30 -11.35
CA HIS A 119 0.88 -11.71 -11.61
C HIS A 119 0.56 -12.64 -10.46
N ALA A 120 0.56 -12.12 -9.23
CA ALA A 120 0.25 -12.91 -8.03
C ALA A 120 -0.25 -12.03 -6.89
N VAL A 121 -1.02 -12.65 -5.98
CA VAL A 121 -1.49 -12.02 -4.74
C VAL A 121 -1.07 -12.90 -3.57
N PHE A 122 -0.28 -12.33 -2.65
CA PHE A 122 0.05 -12.95 -1.37
C PHE A 122 -0.91 -12.43 -0.31
N HIS A 123 -1.86 -13.26 0.11
CA HIS A 123 -2.78 -12.91 1.18
C HIS A 123 -2.25 -13.38 2.53
N LEU A 124 -1.87 -12.44 3.38
CA LEU A 124 -1.51 -12.70 4.77
C LEU A 124 -2.77 -12.67 5.62
N SER A 125 -3.12 -13.81 6.20
CA SER A 125 -4.33 -13.96 7.01
C SER A 125 -3.99 -14.08 8.49
N CYS A 126 -4.76 -13.39 9.32
CA CYS A 126 -4.81 -13.58 10.77
C CYS A 126 -6.27 -13.47 11.20
N PRO A 127 -6.96 -14.58 11.48
CA PRO A 127 -8.38 -14.56 11.81
C PRO A 127 -8.67 -13.96 13.20
N ASN A 128 -7.67 -13.88 14.06
CA ASN A 128 -7.83 -13.34 15.41
C ASN A 128 -7.69 -11.81 15.41
N ARG A 129 -8.84 -11.11 15.51
CA ARG A 129 -8.90 -9.63 15.54
C ARG A 129 -8.22 -9.03 16.76
N ASP A 130 -8.31 -9.68 17.93
CA ASP A 130 -7.69 -9.19 19.16
C ASP A 130 -6.17 -9.24 19.05
N GLU A 131 -5.63 -10.26 18.40
CA GLU A 131 -4.22 -10.37 18.13
C GLU A 131 -3.74 -9.25 17.16
N LEU A 132 -4.53 -8.94 16.12
CA LEU A 132 -4.26 -7.81 15.23
C LEU A 132 -4.25 -6.49 16.01
N ALA A 133 -5.26 -6.25 16.84
CA ALA A 133 -5.35 -5.05 17.68
C ALA A 133 -4.17 -4.95 18.64
N ARG A 134 -3.79 -6.06 19.29
CA ARG A 134 -2.60 -6.12 20.16
C ARG A 134 -1.33 -5.75 19.42
N ARG A 135 -1.12 -6.27 18.20
CA ARG A 135 0.05 -5.95 17.37
C ARG A 135 0.07 -4.49 16.94
N LEU A 136 -1.08 -3.92 16.59
CA LEU A 136 -1.20 -2.52 16.23
C LEU A 136 -0.85 -1.60 17.40
N ARG A 137 -1.37 -1.89 18.62
CA ARG A 137 -1.00 -1.15 19.84
C ARG A 137 0.51 -1.20 20.11
N LYS A 138 1.11 -2.39 20.02
CA LYS A 138 2.56 -2.54 20.22
C LYS A 138 3.36 -1.75 19.18
N ARG A 139 2.89 -1.73 17.93
CA ARG A 139 3.51 -0.97 16.84
C ARG A 139 3.38 0.54 17.06
N ALA A 140 2.21 1.02 17.51
CA ALA A 140 1.99 2.43 17.84
C ALA A 140 3.01 2.94 18.85
N LEU A 141 3.26 2.18 19.90
CA LEU A 141 4.23 2.53 20.94
C LEU A 141 5.68 2.51 20.41
N LYS A 142 6.03 1.49 19.59
CA LYS A 142 7.40 1.32 19.09
C LYS A 142 7.76 2.32 17.99
N GLU A 143 6.82 2.63 17.11
CA GLU A 143 7.06 3.39 15.87
C GLU A 143 6.40 4.77 15.88
N GLN A 144 5.82 5.19 17.02
CA GLN A 144 5.11 6.49 17.22
C GLN A 144 4.06 6.75 16.13
N ARG A 145 3.29 5.72 15.78
CA ARG A 145 2.30 5.79 14.69
C ARG A 145 1.01 6.43 15.15
N LEU A 146 0.67 7.58 14.58
CA LEU A 146 -0.59 8.27 14.82
C LEU A 146 -1.81 7.49 14.32
N ASP A 147 -1.65 6.70 13.27
CA ASP A 147 -2.68 5.86 12.66
C ASP A 147 -3.03 4.59 13.48
N ASP A 148 -2.34 4.35 14.59
CA ASP A 148 -2.63 3.29 15.55
C ASP A 148 -2.81 3.88 16.98
N ALA A 149 -3.12 5.18 17.10
CA ALA A 149 -3.04 5.91 18.35
C ALA A 149 -4.14 5.57 19.38
N SER A 150 -5.29 5.05 18.94
CA SER A 150 -6.40 4.73 19.84
C SER A 150 -7.09 3.42 19.44
N GLU A 151 -7.75 2.78 20.41
CA GLU A 151 -8.51 1.55 20.17
C GLU A 151 -9.61 1.75 19.12
N VAL A 152 -10.31 2.89 19.16
CA VAL A 152 -11.37 3.24 18.19
C VAL A 152 -10.81 3.26 16.78
N VAL A 153 -9.65 3.90 16.57
CA VAL A 153 -8.98 3.96 15.27
C VAL A 153 -8.51 2.58 14.83
N ILE A 154 -7.95 1.78 15.72
CA ILE A 154 -7.53 0.41 15.42
C ILE A 154 -8.71 -0.44 14.92
N GLN A 155 -9.83 -0.43 15.67
CA GLN A 155 -11.02 -1.19 15.30
C GLN A 155 -11.65 -0.68 13.99
N HIS A 156 -11.63 0.63 13.77
CA HIS A 156 -12.09 1.21 12.51
C HIS A 156 -11.23 0.73 11.33
N ARG A 157 -9.92 0.75 11.46
CA ARG A 157 -8.99 0.27 10.42
C ARG A 157 -9.17 -1.22 10.08
N ILE A 158 -9.44 -2.04 11.08
CA ILE A 158 -9.71 -3.48 10.86
C ILE A 158 -11.01 -3.64 10.06
N ARG A 159 -12.06 -2.88 10.41
CA ARG A 159 -13.34 -2.88 9.67
C ARG A 159 -13.17 -2.37 8.24
N THR A 160 -12.51 -1.22 8.05
CA THR A 160 -12.22 -0.68 6.72
C THR A 160 -11.49 -1.70 5.83
N TYR A 161 -10.54 -2.46 6.41
CA TYR A 161 -9.90 -3.54 5.68
C TYR A 161 -10.90 -4.64 5.25
N GLU A 162 -11.77 -5.07 6.15
CA GLU A 162 -12.74 -6.14 5.85
C GLU A 162 -13.77 -5.71 4.81
N ASP A 163 -14.23 -4.46 4.89
CA ASP A 163 -15.29 -3.94 4.04
C ASP A 163 -14.79 -3.49 2.66
N GLU A 164 -13.61 -2.88 2.59
CA GLU A 164 -13.12 -2.26 1.36
C GLU A 164 -11.94 -3.02 0.72
N THR A 165 -10.97 -3.50 1.53
CA THR A 165 -9.73 -4.06 0.99
C THR A 165 -9.82 -5.56 0.75
N LYS A 166 -10.44 -6.31 1.65
CA LYS A 166 -10.57 -7.76 1.52
C LYS A 166 -11.29 -8.19 0.23
N PRO A 167 -12.33 -7.48 -0.27
CA PRO A 167 -12.97 -7.81 -1.54
C PRO A 167 -12.07 -7.74 -2.78
N ILE A 168 -10.89 -7.14 -2.68
CA ILE A 168 -9.89 -7.16 -3.76
C ILE A 168 -9.42 -8.59 -4.06
N LEU A 169 -9.47 -9.50 -3.09
CA LEU A 169 -9.12 -10.91 -3.29
C LEU A 169 -10.05 -11.56 -4.33
N ASP A 170 -11.33 -11.24 -4.28
CA ASP A 170 -12.32 -11.76 -5.23
C ASP A 170 -12.20 -11.08 -6.61
N TYR A 171 -11.67 -9.86 -6.63
CA TYR A 171 -11.41 -9.12 -7.87
C TYR A 171 -10.24 -9.72 -8.68
N TYR A 172 -9.20 -10.21 -8.02
CA TYR A 172 -8.03 -10.83 -8.63
C TYR A 172 -8.10 -12.36 -8.61
#